data_be0ff20e385adbe7240d8f1761ce849a
#
_entry.id   be0ff20e385adbe7240d8f1761ce849a
#
_cell.length_a   1.000
_cell.length_b   1.000
_cell.length_c   1.000
_cell.angle_alpha   90.00
_cell.angle_beta   90.00
_cell.angle_gamma   90.00
#
_symmetry.space_group_name_H-M   'P 1'
#
loop_
_entity.id
_entity.type
_entity.pdbx_description
1 polymer ?
#
loop_
_entity_poly.entity_id
_entity_poly.type
_entity_poly.pdbx_seq_one_letter_code
_entity_poly.pdbx_strand_id
1 'polypeptide(L)'
;MSAQNDNMNDADTLSRYRDSIDNIDAALVFMLAERFKITQAVGEFKARSSLPPADPAREEKQIERLRQLARDAKLDPDFTEKFL
;
A
#
# COMPACT_ATOMS: atom_id res chain seq x y z
N MET A 1 10.26 28.01 21.10
CA MET A 1 10.27 27.36 21.30
C MET A 1 10.62 26.34 21.64
N SER A 2 10.96 25.99 21.57
CA SER A 2 11.49 24.78 21.74
C SER A 2 11.55 24.19 23.08
N ALA A 3 10.98 24.81 24.06
CA ALA A 3 10.91 24.25 25.39
C ALA A 3 10.27 22.87 25.42
N GLN A 4 9.28 22.65 24.54
CA GLN A 4 8.63 21.34 24.43
C GLN A 4 9.60 20.27 23.98
N ASN A 5 10.47 20.61 23.02
CA ASN A 5 11.45 19.66 22.51
C ASN A 5 12.48 19.30 23.57
N ASP A 6 12.80 20.25 24.43
CA ASP A 6 13.77 20.04 25.50
C ASP A 6 13.26 19.05 26.55
N ASN A 7 11.93 18.87 26.65
CA ASN A 7 11.34 17.97 27.62
C ASN A 7 11.24 16.53 27.12
N MET A 8 11.51 16.31 25.84
CA MET A 8 11.47 14.98 25.27
C MET A 8 12.88 14.46 25.03
N ASN A 9 13.16 13.30 25.58
CA ASN A 9 14.44 12.65 25.30
C ASN A 9 14.35 11.85 23.99
N ASP A 10 15.48 11.36 23.54
CA ASP A 10 15.56 10.62 22.28
C ASP A 10 14.76 9.32 22.33
N ALA A 11 14.70 8.67 23.48
CA ALA A 11 13.93 7.43 23.63
C ALA A 11 12.44 7.69 23.47
N ASP A 12 11.93 8.78 24.02
CA ASP A 12 10.51 9.16 23.89
C ASP A 12 10.17 9.51 22.45
N THR A 13 11.03 10.24 21.80
CA THR A 13 10.85 10.61 20.39
C THR A 13 10.82 9.38 19.50
N LEU A 14 11.76 8.47 19.71
CA LEU A 14 11.82 7.23 18.94
C LEU A 14 10.59 6.36 19.17
N SER A 15 10.12 6.28 20.42
CA SER A 15 8.91 5.53 20.76
C SER A 15 7.69 6.07 20.01
N ARG A 16 7.55 7.40 19.94
CA ARG A 16 6.45 8.03 19.21
C ARG A 16 6.50 7.73 17.71
N TYR A 17 7.69 7.75 17.11
CA TYR A 17 7.84 7.40 15.71
C TYR A 17 7.48 5.93 15.45
N ARG A 18 7.90 5.05 16.34
CA ARG A 18 7.57 3.62 16.24
C ARG A 18 6.08 3.37 16.37
N ASP A 19 5.41 4.08 17.28
CA ASP A 19 3.96 3.98 17.41
C ASP A 19 3.26 4.40 16.12
N SER A 20 3.73 5.46 15.49
CA SER A 20 3.20 5.91 14.20
C SER A 20 3.41 4.87 13.10
N ILE A 21 4.59 4.26 13.06
CA ILE A 21 4.90 3.19 12.12
C ILE A 21 3.97 2.00 12.35
N ASP A 22 3.75 1.61 13.59
CA ASP A 22 2.86 0.50 13.94
C ASP A 22 1.43 0.76 13.46
N ASN A 23 0.95 1.99 13.60
CA ASN A 23 -0.38 2.37 13.12
C ASN A 23 -0.46 2.31 11.60
N ILE A 24 0.56 2.77 10.91
CA ILE A 24 0.63 2.69 9.45
C ILE A 24 0.66 1.23 9.00
N ASP A 25 1.47 0.41 9.66
CA ASP A 25 1.58 -1.01 9.33
C ASP A 25 0.23 -1.73 9.49
N ALA A 26 -0.50 -1.43 10.56
CA ALA A 26 -1.83 -2.00 10.77
C ALA A 26 -2.78 -1.62 9.62
N ALA A 27 -2.79 -0.35 9.23
CA ALA A 27 -3.61 0.11 8.11
C ALA A 27 -3.23 -0.59 6.80
N LEU A 28 -1.92 -0.75 6.55
CA LEU A 28 -1.44 -1.46 5.36
C LEU A 28 -1.93 -2.91 5.33
N VAL A 29 -1.84 -3.61 6.45
CA VAL A 29 -2.28 -5.00 6.53
C VAL A 29 -3.77 -5.13 6.22
N PHE A 30 -4.59 -4.24 6.79
CA PHE A 30 -6.03 -4.26 6.52
C PHE A 30 -6.34 -3.96 5.05
N MET A 31 -5.65 -3.00 4.46
CA MET A 31 -5.82 -2.67 3.04
C MET A 31 -5.39 -3.82 2.14
N LEU A 32 -4.27 -4.45 2.43
CA LEU A 32 -3.81 -5.62 1.68
C LEU A 32 -4.80 -6.79 1.79
N ALA A 33 -5.34 -7.02 2.98
CA ALA A 33 -6.32 -8.07 3.18
C ALA A 33 -7.57 -7.85 2.30
N GLU A 34 -8.09 -6.62 2.26
CA GLU A 34 -9.21 -6.29 1.40
C GLU A 34 -8.87 -6.47 -0.08
N ARG A 35 -7.69 -6.03 -0.47
CA ARG A 35 -7.23 -6.18 -1.86
C ARG A 35 -7.20 -7.63 -2.28
N PHE A 36 -6.66 -8.52 -1.45
CA PHE A 36 -6.61 -9.95 -1.73
C PHE A 36 -8.00 -10.57 -1.80
N LYS A 37 -8.91 -10.19 -0.91
CA LYS A 37 -10.30 -10.68 -0.95
C LYS A 37 -10.98 -10.30 -2.26
N ILE A 38 -10.78 -9.07 -2.71
CA ILE A 38 -11.37 -8.60 -3.96
C ILE A 38 -10.75 -9.27 -5.17
N THR A 39 -9.43 -9.43 -5.20
CA THR A 39 -8.78 -10.12 -6.33
C THR A 39 -9.19 -11.58 -6.39
N GLN A 40 -9.37 -12.25 -5.26
CA GLN A 40 -9.89 -13.61 -5.21
C GLN A 40 -11.33 -13.66 -5.72
N ALA A 41 -12.17 -12.73 -5.31
CA ALA A 41 -13.55 -12.64 -5.77
C ALA A 41 -13.63 -12.40 -7.28
N VAL A 42 -12.76 -11.57 -7.81
CA VAL A 42 -12.66 -11.34 -9.27
C VAL A 42 -12.31 -12.63 -10.00
N GLY A 43 -11.32 -13.38 -9.49
CA GLY A 43 -10.93 -14.65 -10.08
C GLY A 43 -12.08 -15.66 -10.10
N GLU A 44 -12.80 -15.79 -9.00
CA GLU A 44 -13.96 -16.66 -8.89
C GLU A 44 -15.09 -16.22 -9.83
N PHE A 45 -15.34 -14.93 -9.92
CA PHE A 45 -16.33 -14.38 -10.82
C PHE A 45 -15.99 -14.69 -12.28
N LYS A 46 -14.74 -14.47 -12.68
CA LYS A 46 -14.30 -14.76 -14.05
C LYS A 46 -14.46 -16.25 -14.39
N ALA A 47 -14.14 -17.13 -13.46
CA ALA A 47 -14.28 -18.57 -13.66
C ALA A 47 -15.75 -18.94 -13.85
N ARG A 48 -16.66 -18.41 -13.02
CA ARG A 48 -18.09 -18.69 -13.13
C ARG A 48 -18.69 -18.14 -14.41
N SER A 49 -18.18 -17.02 -14.89
CA SER A 49 -18.72 -16.31 -16.06
C SER A 49 -18.00 -16.68 -17.35
N SER A 50 -17.10 -17.66 -17.30
CA SER A 50 -16.31 -18.09 -18.45
C SER A 50 -15.53 -16.95 -19.10
N LEU A 51 -15.07 -16.00 -18.28
CA LEU A 51 -14.23 -14.91 -18.74
C LEU A 51 -12.76 -15.32 -18.69
N PRO A 52 -11.91 -14.76 -19.56
CA PRO A 52 -10.48 -15.06 -19.52
C PRO A 52 -9.88 -14.69 -18.16
N PRO A 53 -9.03 -15.54 -17.57
CA PRO A 53 -8.41 -15.24 -16.26
C PRO A 53 -7.42 -14.07 -16.33
N ALA A 54 -6.79 -13.85 -17.49
CA ALA A 54 -5.84 -12.78 -17.68
C ALA A 54 -6.43 -11.70 -18.60
N ASP A 55 -6.07 -10.45 -18.31
CA ASP A 55 -6.46 -9.29 -19.11
C ASP A 55 -5.22 -8.39 -19.25
N PRO A 56 -4.38 -8.66 -20.27
CA PRO A 56 -3.12 -7.92 -20.43
C PRO A 56 -3.30 -6.41 -20.56
N ALA A 57 -4.35 -5.97 -21.26
CA ALA A 57 -4.60 -4.54 -21.42
C ALA A 57 -4.92 -3.88 -20.06
N ARG A 58 -5.70 -4.55 -19.22
CA ARG A 58 -6.03 -4.08 -17.89
C ARG A 58 -4.78 -4.05 -16.99
N GLU A 59 -3.97 -5.09 -17.07
CA GLU A 59 -2.74 -5.19 -16.28
C GLU A 59 -1.78 -4.05 -16.62
N GLU A 60 -1.63 -3.75 -17.91
CA GLU A 60 -0.77 -2.65 -18.37
C GLU A 60 -1.24 -1.31 -17.84
N LYS A 61 -2.54 -1.04 -17.93
CA LYS A 61 -3.13 0.20 -17.39
C LYS A 61 -2.96 0.28 -15.88
N GLN A 62 -3.09 -0.82 -15.19
CA GLN A 62 -2.92 -0.86 -13.74
C GLN A 62 -1.48 -0.54 -13.35
N ILE A 63 -0.51 -1.08 -14.05
CA ILE A 63 0.91 -0.79 -13.81
C ILE A 63 1.18 0.70 -14.04
N GLU A 64 0.70 1.26 -15.13
CA GLU A 64 0.86 2.70 -15.42
C GLU A 64 0.27 3.55 -14.30
N ARG A 65 -0.93 3.20 -13.84
CA ARG A 65 -1.59 3.91 -12.74
C ARG A 65 -0.78 3.82 -11.45
N LEU A 66 -0.30 2.64 -11.10
CA LEU A 66 0.50 2.45 -9.89
C LEU A 66 1.79 3.23 -9.94
N ARG A 67 2.45 3.26 -11.09
CA ARG A 67 3.67 4.02 -11.26
C ARG A 67 3.42 5.52 -11.14
N GLN A 68 2.32 6.02 -11.71
CA GLN A 68 1.96 7.42 -11.57
C GLN A 68 1.63 7.80 -10.13
N LEU A 69 0.85 6.96 -9.44
CA LEU A 69 0.54 7.16 -8.02
C LEU A 69 1.81 7.19 -7.17
N ALA A 70 2.77 6.32 -7.47
CA ALA A 70 4.04 6.28 -6.76
C ALA A 70 4.80 7.59 -6.95
N ARG A 71 4.87 8.10 -8.18
CA ARG A 71 5.53 9.39 -8.45
C ARG A 71 4.86 10.52 -7.69
N ASP A 72 3.54 10.56 -7.69
CA ASP A 72 2.77 11.59 -6.99
C ASP A 72 3.00 11.52 -5.48
N ALA A 73 3.13 10.31 -4.95
CA ALA A 73 3.38 10.07 -3.54
C ALA A 73 4.87 10.14 -3.15
N LYS A 74 5.75 10.38 -4.12
CA LYS A 74 7.21 10.40 -3.94
C LYS A 74 7.75 9.07 -3.42
N LEU A 75 7.19 7.99 -3.94
CA LEU A 75 7.62 6.63 -3.68
C LEU A 75 8.26 6.07 -4.95
N ASP A 76 9.23 5.18 -4.82
CA ASP A 76 9.89 4.57 -5.97
C ASP A 76 8.90 3.78 -6.82
N PRO A 77 8.69 4.15 -8.11
CA PRO A 77 7.76 3.44 -8.97
C PRO A 77 8.12 1.97 -9.19
N ASP A 78 9.40 1.65 -9.28
CA ASP A 78 9.83 0.27 -9.49
C ASP A 78 9.50 -0.61 -8.29
N PHE A 79 9.72 -0.09 -7.10
CA PHE A 79 9.34 -0.78 -5.87
C PHE A 79 7.82 -0.96 -5.80
N THR A 80 7.07 0.09 -6.11
CA THR A 80 5.60 0.07 -6.03
C THR A 80 5.02 -0.97 -6.99
N GLU A 81 5.51 -1.04 -8.19
CA GLU A 81 5.07 -2.02 -9.18
C GLU A 81 5.31 -3.44 -8.70
N LYS A 82 6.49 -3.71 -8.14
CA LYS A 82 6.86 -5.04 -7.65
C LYS A 82 6.08 -5.44 -6.41
N PHE A 83 5.79 -4.46 -5.54
CA PHE A 83 5.11 -4.74 -4.29
C PHE A 83 3.62 -5.03 -4.50
N LEU A 84 2.99 -4.33 -5.39
CA LEU A 84 1.57 -4.48 -5.69
C LEU A 84 1.33 -5.30 -6.95
#